data_bd90082bd68bc5a3abfeb5690244c0a7
#
_entry.id   bd90082bd68bc5a3abfeb5690244c0a7
#
_cell.length_a   1.000
_cell.length_b   1.000
_cell.length_c   1.000
_cell.angle_alpha   90.00
_cell.angle_beta   90.00
_cell.angle_gamma   90.00
#
_symmetry.space_group_name_H-M   'P 1'
#
loop_
_entity.id
_entity.type
_entity.pdbx_description
1 polymer ?
#
loop_
_entity_poly.entity_id
_entity_poly.type
_entity_poly.pdbx_seq_one_letter_code
_entity_poly.pdbx_strand_id
1 'polypeptide(L)'
;QELSRAPVFIFDDFDESAKFQSWVERNKDSIAAAAESTTNYGKVLRIDQYTVQNYVVLDIVLDTGNAAGQNMVTLAAQVACELIRKETGHNYFLESNINSDKKPSVRNMLLGRGHAVAAETIIKNSVMKKVLKMDPDVLFKSWPYYSTISSMAGIHGNGIHESNAL
;
A
#
# COMPACT_ATOMS: atom_id res chain seq x y z
N GLN A 1 -13.33 -3.07 3.67
CA GLN A 1 -11.88 -2.90 3.84
C GLN A 1 -11.36 -1.90 2.82
N GLU A 2 -10.56 -0.93 3.25
CA GLU A 2 -9.93 0.02 2.33
C GLU A 2 -8.66 -0.56 1.72
N LEU A 3 -8.53 -0.41 0.41
CA LEU A 3 -7.33 -0.77 -0.33
C LEU A 3 -7.12 0.24 -1.46
N SER A 4 -5.88 0.52 -1.83
CA SER A 4 -5.61 1.50 -2.86
C SER A 4 -4.56 1.07 -3.87
N ARG A 5 -4.54 1.77 -5.00
CA ARG A 5 -3.44 1.84 -5.94
C ARG A 5 -3.07 3.30 -6.13
N ALA A 6 -1.78 3.51 -6.24
CA ALA A 6 -1.24 4.85 -6.27
C ALA A 6 -0.40 5.10 -7.53
N PRO A 7 -1.06 5.25 -8.70
CA PRO A 7 -0.38 5.61 -9.93
C PRO A 7 0.34 6.95 -9.81
N VAL A 8 1.45 7.06 -10.55
CA VAL A 8 2.24 8.28 -10.63
C VAL A 8 2.32 8.79 -12.06
N PHE A 9 2.15 10.08 -12.20
CA PHE A 9 2.31 10.86 -13.42
C PHE A 9 3.56 11.73 -13.31
N ILE A 10 4.34 11.83 -14.37
CA ILE A 10 5.61 12.54 -14.41
C ILE A 10 5.50 13.68 -15.40
N PHE A 11 5.92 14.87 -15.00
CA PHE A 11 5.82 16.09 -15.76
C PHE A 11 7.20 16.71 -16.03
N ASP A 12 7.32 17.50 -17.07
CA ASP A 12 8.56 18.18 -17.41
C ASP A 12 8.80 19.37 -16.48
N ASP A 13 7.73 20.01 -16.02
CA ASP A 13 7.81 21.15 -15.10
C ASP A 13 6.67 21.21 -14.08
N PHE A 14 6.77 22.17 -13.15
CA PHE A 14 5.80 22.35 -12.07
C PHE A 14 4.47 22.97 -12.55
N ASP A 15 4.50 23.78 -13.60
CA ASP A 15 3.28 24.42 -14.13
C ASP A 15 2.38 23.38 -14.78
N GLU A 16 2.95 22.46 -15.52
CA GLU A 16 2.25 21.34 -16.12
C GLU A 16 1.64 20.43 -15.04
N SER A 17 2.41 20.10 -13.99
CA SER A 17 1.93 19.30 -12.87
C SER A 17 0.78 19.98 -12.11
N ALA A 18 0.82 21.30 -11.93
CA ALA A 18 -0.23 22.06 -11.27
C ALA A 18 -1.53 22.12 -12.11
N LYS A 19 -1.40 22.26 -13.43
CA LYS A 19 -2.55 22.18 -14.37
C LYS A 19 -3.19 20.79 -14.32
N PHE A 20 -2.38 19.74 -14.29
CA PHE A 20 -2.86 18.37 -14.17
C PHE A 20 -3.59 18.14 -12.84
N GLN A 21 -3.03 18.58 -11.71
CA GLN A 21 -3.70 18.49 -10.41
C GLN A 21 -5.06 19.18 -10.40
N SER A 22 -5.13 20.38 -10.98
CA SER A 22 -6.36 21.13 -11.11
C SER A 22 -7.37 20.42 -12.03
N TRP A 23 -6.90 19.74 -13.06
CA TRP A 23 -7.74 18.92 -13.93
C TRP A 23 -8.29 17.71 -13.18
N VAL A 24 -7.46 16.98 -12.44
CA VAL A 24 -7.88 15.83 -11.63
C VAL A 24 -8.95 16.25 -10.63
N GLU A 25 -8.76 17.36 -9.92
CA GLU A 25 -9.72 17.85 -8.92
C GLU A 25 -11.13 18.08 -9.53
N ARG A 26 -11.18 18.65 -10.72
CA ARG A 26 -12.45 18.88 -11.44
C ARG A 26 -13.09 17.64 -12.03
N ASN A 27 -12.32 16.55 -12.18
CA ASN A 27 -12.76 15.33 -12.85
C ASN A 27 -12.80 14.11 -11.94
N LYS A 28 -12.70 14.29 -10.61
CA LYS A 28 -12.69 13.19 -9.63
C LYS A 28 -13.86 12.23 -9.81
N ASP A 29 -15.05 12.75 -10.04
CA ASP A 29 -16.25 11.93 -10.21
C ASP A 29 -16.15 11.04 -11.47
N SER A 30 -15.66 11.58 -12.57
CA SER A 30 -15.46 10.82 -13.81
C SER A 30 -14.38 9.75 -13.65
N ILE A 31 -13.31 10.08 -12.94
CA ILE A 31 -12.22 9.13 -12.64
C ILE A 31 -12.73 8.01 -11.73
N ALA A 32 -13.51 8.35 -10.71
CA ALA A 32 -14.13 7.38 -9.81
C ALA A 32 -15.11 6.46 -10.56
N ALA A 33 -15.97 7.04 -11.40
CA ALA A 33 -16.91 6.27 -12.21
C ALA A 33 -16.18 5.29 -13.16
N ALA A 34 -15.08 5.72 -13.77
CA ALA A 34 -14.26 4.85 -14.62
C ALA A 34 -13.64 3.69 -13.82
N ALA A 35 -13.11 3.96 -12.64
CA ALA A 35 -12.60 2.92 -11.74
C ALA A 35 -13.69 1.92 -11.33
N GLU A 36 -14.85 2.42 -10.91
CA GLU A 36 -15.98 1.60 -10.47
C GLU A 36 -16.60 0.76 -11.60
N SER A 37 -16.45 1.16 -12.85
CA SER A 37 -16.98 0.41 -14.00
C SER A 37 -16.40 -1.01 -14.13
N THR A 38 -15.29 -1.29 -13.45
CA THR A 38 -14.60 -2.58 -13.49
C THR A 38 -15.14 -3.60 -12.49
N THR A 39 -16.01 -3.20 -11.59
CA THR A 39 -16.48 -4.05 -10.48
C THR A 39 -17.93 -3.76 -10.11
N ASN A 40 -18.65 -4.80 -9.68
CA ASN A 40 -20.00 -4.63 -9.15
C ASN A 40 -20.01 -4.36 -7.63
N TYR A 41 -18.86 -4.43 -6.97
CA TYR A 41 -18.77 -4.42 -5.50
C TYR A 41 -17.90 -3.29 -4.97
N GLY A 42 -16.78 -2.98 -5.65
CA GLY A 42 -15.85 -1.96 -5.21
C GLY A 42 -16.42 -0.55 -5.40
N LYS A 43 -16.23 0.31 -4.42
CA LYS A 43 -16.60 1.72 -4.47
C LYS A 43 -15.38 2.59 -4.20
N VAL A 44 -15.20 3.62 -5.00
CA VAL A 44 -14.15 4.61 -4.76
C VAL A 44 -14.56 5.48 -3.57
N LEU A 45 -13.77 5.43 -2.52
CA LEU A 45 -14.00 6.22 -1.31
C LEU A 45 -13.42 7.63 -1.43
N ARG A 46 -12.22 7.73 -2.02
CA ARG A 46 -11.52 8.99 -2.23
C ARG A 46 -10.41 8.83 -3.26
N ILE A 47 -9.99 9.96 -3.81
CA ILE A 47 -8.81 10.09 -4.66
C ILE A 47 -7.96 11.20 -4.05
N ASP A 48 -6.87 10.80 -3.39
CA ASP A 48 -5.95 11.72 -2.76
C ASP A 48 -4.80 12.05 -3.71
N GLN A 49 -4.38 13.31 -3.74
CA GLN A 49 -3.27 13.77 -4.58
C GLN A 49 -2.05 14.07 -3.71
N TYR A 50 -0.90 13.55 -4.12
CA TYR A 50 0.39 13.88 -3.51
C TYR A 50 1.36 14.39 -4.58
N THR A 51 2.05 15.47 -4.28
CA THR A 51 3.05 16.03 -5.18
C THR A 51 4.43 15.90 -4.58
N VAL A 52 5.34 15.32 -5.34
CA VAL A 52 6.74 15.19 -4.98
C VAL A 52 7.56 15.69 -6.16
N GLN A 53 8.12 16.88 -6.06
CA GLN A 53 8.80 17.55 -7.19
C GLN A 53 7.83 17.66 -8.39
N ASN A 54 8.23 17.15 -9.56
CA ASN A 54 7.42 17.10 -10.78
C ASN A 54 6.62 15.79 -10.93
N TYR A 55 6.43 15.05 -9.85
CA TYR A 55 5.58 13.85 -9.81
C TYR A 55 4.25 14.17 -9.15
N VAL A 56 3.16 13.74 -9.75
CA VAL A 56 1.83 13.74 -9.13
C VAL A 56 1.38 12.29 -8.96
N VAL A 57 1.13 11.92 -7.71
CA VAL A 57 0.64 10.60 -7.34
C VAL A 57 -0.84 10.71 -7.02
N LEU A 58 -1.65 9.82 -7.58
CA LEU A 58 -3.07 9.69 -7.27
C LEU A 58 -3.29 8.42 -6.43
N ASP A 59 -3.59 8.57 -5.16
CA ASP A 59 -3.94 7.44 -4.30
C ASP A 59 -5.44 7.14 -4.42
N ILE A 60 -5.79 6.21 -5.29
CA ILE A 60 -7.18 5.81 -5.58
C ILE A 60 -7.58 4.75 -4.58
N VAL A 61 -8.39 5.12 -3.60
CA VAL A 61 -8.79 4.28 -2.48
C VAL A 61 -10.18 3.72 -2.71
N LEU A 62 -10.30 2.42 -2.67
CA LEU A 62 -11.57 1.70 -2.83
C LEU A 62 -11.95 0.97 -1.55
N ASP A 63 -13.25 0.91 -1.28
CA ASP A 63 -13.81 -0.11 -0.39
C ASP A 63 -13.92 -1.43 -1.15
N THR A 64 -13.27 -2.46 -0.64
CA THR A 64 -13.27 -3.79 -1.23
C THR A 64 -14.20 -4.76 -0.51
N GLY A 65 -15.00 -4.28 0.45
CA GLY A 65 -15.87 -5.11 1.27
C GLY A 65 -15.09 -6.14 2.08
N ASN A 66 -15.43 -7.38 1.97
CA ASN A 66 -14.78 -8.50 2.67
C ASN A 66 -13.61 -9.12 1.88
N ALA A 67 -13.36 -8.65 0.65
CA ALA A 67 -12.26 -9.16 -0.16
C ALA A 67 -10.95 -8.45 0.16
N ALA A 68 -9.82 -9.13 0.00
CA ALA A 68 -8.51 -8.48 0.01
C ALA A 68 -8.38 -7.44 -1.11
N GLY A 69 -9.00 -7.68 -2.27
CA GLY A 69 -9.28 -6.69 -3.29
C GLY A 69 -8.11 -6.25 -4.17
N GLN A 70 -6.93 -6.84 -4.06
CA GLN A 70 -5.74 -6.33 -4.74
C GLN A 70 -5.83 -6.30 -6.26
N ASN A 71 -6.33 -7.38 -6.88
CA ASN A 71 -6.53 -7.40 -8.32
C ASN A 71 -7.63 -6.42 -8.75
N MET A 72 -8.69 -6.31 -7.97
CA MET A 72 -9.79 -5.39 -8.21
C MET A 72 -9.30 -3.93 -8.23
N VAL A 73 -8.58 -3.48 -7.20
CA VAL A 73 -8.07 -2.09 -7.16
C VAL A 73 -7.02 -1.83 -8.22
N THR A 74 -6.25 -2.85 -8.62
CA THR A 74 -5.27 -2.71 -9.71
C THR A 74 -5.97 -2.46 -11.04
N LEU A 75 -6.99 -3.25 -11.36
CA LEU A 75 -7.78 -3.09 -12.59
C LEU A 75 -8.55 -1.77 -12.59
N ALA A 76 -9.18 -1.42 -11.48
CA ALA A 76 -9.89 -0.17 -11.31
C ALA A 76 -8.98 1.05 -11.54
N ALA A 77 -7.81 1.06 -10.90
CA ALA A 77 -6.84 2.13 -11.10
C ALA A 77 -6.31 2.18 -12.55
N GLN A 78 -6.12 1.04 -13.20
CA GLN A 78 -5.69 1.00 -14.60
C GLN A 78 -6.72 1.67 -15.51
N VAL A 79 -8.01 1.34 -15.38
CA VAL A 79 -9.07 1.93 -16.22
C VAL A 79 -9.21 3.43 -15.94
N ALA A 80 -9.11 3.84 -14.68
CA ALA A 80 -9.07 5.26 -14.31
C ALA A 80 -7.89 5.99 -14.97
N CYS A 81 -6.69 5.41 -14.95
CA CYS A 81 -5.50 5.98 -15.58
C CYS A 81 -5.60 6.03 -17.10
N GLU A 82 -6.24 5.05 -17.73
CA GLU A 82 -6.50 5.08 -19.19
C GLU A 82 -7.46 6.22 -19.59
N LEU A 83 -8.48 6.48 -18.76
CA LEU A 83 -9.32 7.66 -18.94
C LEU A 83 -8.49 8.95 -18.83
N ILE A 84 -7.70 9.08 -17.78
CA ILE A 84 -6.84 10.25 -17.57
C ILE A 84 -5.88 10.43 -18.74
N ARG A 85 -5.22 9.36 -19.19
CA ARG A 85 -4.31 9.40 -20.33
C ARG A 85 -5.02 9.85 -21.61
N LYS A 86 -6.22 9.34 -21.85
CA LYS A 86 -7.03 9.73 -23.03
C LYS A 86 -7.38 11.22 -23.03
N GLU A 87 -7.74 11.76 -21.87
CA GLU A 87 -8.22 13.14 -21.74
C GLU A 87 -7.08 14.16 -21.63
N THR A 88 -5.93 13.77 -21.04
CA THR A 88 -4.82 14.69 -20.75
C THR A 88 -3.58 14.45 -21.62
N GLY A 89 -3.44 13.29 -22.25
CA GLY A 89 -2.25 12.89 -22.99
C GLY A 89 -1.08 12.39 -22.13
N HIS A 90 -1.16 12.49 -20.79
CA HIS A 90 -0.05 12.12 -19.90
C HIS A 90 0.03 10.62 -19.68
N ASN A 91 1.25 10.10 -19.73
CA ASN A 91 1.55 8.71 -19.40
C ASN A 91 1.68 8.54 -17.88
N TYR A 92 1.53 7.30 -17.42
CA TYR A 92 1.57 6.96 -16.01
C TYR A 92 2.32 5.66 -15.74
N PHE A 93 2.79 5.52 -14.51
CA PHE A 93 3.13 4.22 -13.93
C PHE A 93 2.06 3.87 -12.89
N LEU A 94 1.59 2.63 -12.93
CA LEU A 94 0.41 2.22 -12.16
C LEU A 94 0.64 2.18 -10.64
N GLU A 95 1.89 2.17 -10.19
CA GLU A 95 2.24 2.04 -8.77
C GLU A 95 3.46 2.89 -8.39
N SER A 96 3.32 3.71 -7.37
CA SER A 96 4.39 4.54 -6.81
C SER A 96 4.88 4.10 -5.42
N ASN A 97 4.28 3.07 -4.84
CA ASN A 97 4.52 2.59 -3.48
C ASN A 97 4.07 3.52 -2.33
N ILE A 98 3.46 4.66 -2.59
CA ILE A 98 3.00 5.55 -1.51
C ILE A 98 1.90 4.89 -0.66
N ASN A 99 1.07 4.05 -1.26
CA ASN A 99 0.03 3.30 -0.55
C ASN A 99 0.60 2.27 0.44
N SER A 100 1.89 1.96 0.37
CA SER A 100 2.60 1.02 1.26
C SER A 100 1.94 -0.36 1.36
N ASP A 101 1.29 -0.79 0.29
CA ASP A 101 0.50 -2.02 0.25
C ASP A 101 1.33 -3.23 0.67
N LYS A 102 0.86 -4.00 1.65
CA LYS A 102 1.56 -5.14 2.28
C LYS A 102 2.96 -4.83 2.83
N LYS A 103 3.26 -3.56 3.09
CA LYS A 103 4.56 -3.16 3.62
C LYS A 103 4.40 -2.58 5.02
N PRO A 104 5.28 -2.93 5.95
CA PRO A 104 5.32 -2.25 7.24
C PRO A 104 5.78 -0.81 7.01
N SER A 105 4.90 0.15 7.27
CA SER A 105 5.20 1.57 7.08
C SER A 105 4.56 2.43 8.14
N VAL A 106 5.16 3.58 8.41
CA VAL A 106 4.59 4.59 9.31
C VAL A 106 3.21 5.01 8.82
N ARG A 107 3.03 5.17 7.52
CA ARG A 107 1.75 5.52 6.91
C ARG A 107 0.64 4.54 7.30
N ASN A 108 0.86 3.23 7.14
CA ASN A 108 -0.14 2.23 7.48
C ASN A 108 -0.47 2.21 8.97
N MET A 109 0.53 2.42 9.82
CA MET A 109 0.33 2.51 11.26
C MET A 109 -0.51 3.74 11.64
N LEU A 110 -0.20 4.92 11.08
CA LEU A 110 -0.91 6.16 11.39
C LEU A 110 -2.34 6.19 10.83
N LEU A 111 -2.56 5.60 9.67
CA LEU A 111 -3.89 5.49 9.05
C LEU A 111 -4.72 4.34 9.64
N GLY A 112 -4.17 3.55 10.55
CA GLY A 112 -4.86 2.39 11.12
C GLY A 112 -5.20 1.31 10.10
N ARG A 113 -4.40 1.18 9.04
CA ARG A 113 -4.68 0.21 8.00
C ARG A 113 -4.36 -1.21 8.45
N GLY A 114 -5.28 -2.13 8.17
CA GLY A 114 -5.16 -3.54 8.53
C GLY A 114 -5.80 -3.86 9.86
N HIS A 115 -5.38 -4.97 10.44
CA HIS A 115 -5.88 -5.44 11.74
C HIS A 115 -4.76 -5.41 12.76
N ALA A 116 -5.04 -4.84 13.94
CA ALA A 116 -4.17 -4.97 15.10
C ALA A 116 -4.50 -6.29 15.80
N VAL A 117 -3.56 -7.22 15.77
CA VAL A 117 -3.73 -8.54 16.36
C VAL A 117 -2.62 -8.77 17.38
N ALA A 118 -2.98 -9.19 18.58
CA ALA A 118 -2.04 -9.70 19.58
C ALA A 118 -2.26 -11.21 19.73
N ALA A 119 -1.19 -11.96 19.58
CA ALA A 119 -1.21 -13.41 19.76
C ALA A 119 -0.08 -13.85 20.69
N GLU A 120 -0.36 -14.79 21.56
CA GLU A 120 0.60 -15.34 22.52
C GLU A 120 0.56 -16.87 22.49
N THR A 121 1.72 -17.49 22.56
CA THR A 121 1.83 -18.93 22.72
C THR A 121 3.08 -19.30 23.53
N ILE A 122 3.03 -20.44 24.20
CA ILE A 122 4.17 -21.01 24.90
C ILE A 122 4.68 -22.20 24.11
N ILE A 123 5.91 -22.10 23.58
CA ILE A 123 6.55 -23.17 22.84
C ILE A 123 7.55 -23.87 23.77
N LYS A 124 7.35 -25.19 24.00
CA LYS A 124 8.29 -25.98 24.80
C LYS A 124 9.67 -26.05 24.16
N ASN A 125 10.74 -25.94 24.93
CA ASN A 125 12.13 -25.99 24.45
C ASN A 125 12.41 -27.25 23.62
N SER A 126 11.81 -28.40 23.98
CA SER A 126 11.92 -29.63 23.22
C SER A 126 11.33 -29.52 21.81
N VAL A 127 10.24 -28.79 21.65
CA VAL A 127 9.61 -28.53 20.34
C VAL A 127 10.49 -27.59 19.52
N MET A 128 11.00 -26.53 20.11
CA MET A 128 11.92 -25.61 19.45
C MET A 128 13.14 -26.35 18.90
N LYS A 129 13.80 -27.16 19.72
CA LYS A 129 14.98 -27.92 19.30
C LYS A 129 14.67 -29.00 18.25
N LYS A 130 13.58 -29.74 18.43
CA LYS A 130 13.24 -30.86 17.56
C LYS A 130 12.61 -30.44 16.23
N VAL A 131 11.66 -29.51 16.27
CA VAL A 131 10.84 -29.11 15.11
C VAL A 131 11.45 -27.89 14.41
N LEU A 132 11.68 -26.82 15.16
CA LEU A 132 12.19 -25.55 14.61
C LEU A 132 13.71 -25.59 14.39
N LYS A 133 14.41 -26.63 14.90
CA LYS A 133 15.87 -26.77 14.80
C LYS A 133 16.63 -25.58 15.39
N MET A 134 16.04 -24.91 16.39
CA MET A 134 16.54 -23.68 16.97
C MET A 134 16.76 -23.86 18.47
N ASP A 135 17.88 -23.33 18.97
CA ASP A 135 18.13 -23.25 20.40
C ASP A 135 17.44 -21.99 20.97
N PRO A 136 16.59 -22.12 22.00
CA PRO A 136 15.89 -20.99 22.60
C PRO A 136 16.81 -19.87 23.11
N ASP A 137 17.97 -20.23 23.67
CA ASP A 137 18.92 -19.25 24.20
C ASP A 137 19.59 -18.44 23.09
N VAL A 138 19.85 -19.08 21.94
CA VAL A 138 20.37 -18.40 20.75
C VAL A 138 19.31 -17.43 20.20
N LEU A 139 18.06 -17.86 20.08
CA LEU A 139 16.97 -17.01 19.65
C LEU A 139 16.81 -15.80 20.56
N PHE A 140 16.77 -16.02 21.86
CA PHE A 140 16.62 -14.94 22.83
C PHE A 140 17.76 -13.91 22.76
N LYS A 141 19.00 -14.37 22.60
CA LYS A 141 20.15 -13.48 22.45
C LYS A 141 20.17 -12.73 21.12
N SER A 142 19.62 -13.30 20.06
CA SER A 142 19.60 -12.69 18.74
C SER A 142 18.52 -11.60 18.60
N TRP A 143 17.42 -11.69 19.33
CA TRP A 143 16.27 -10.81 19.22
C TRP A 143 16.58 -9.31 19.37
N PRO A 144 17.35 -8.85 20.38
CA PRO A 144 17.61 -7.43 20.56
C PRO A 144 18.35 -6.79 19.38
N TYR A 145 19.35 -7.45 18.81
CA TYR A 145 20.09 -6.85 17.69
C TYR A 145 19.32 -6.91 16.38
N TYR A 146 18.50 -7.93 16.14
CA TYR A 146 17.58 -7.91 15.00
C TYR A 146 16.66 -6.69 15.06
N SER A 147 16.06 -6.45 16.20
CA SER A 147 15.18 -5.32 16.44
C SER A 147 15.87 -3.99 16.20
N THR A 148 17.05 -3.81 16.78
CA THR A 148 17.81 -2.57 16.71
C THR A 148 18.26 -2.29 15.27
N ILE A 149 18.84 -3.28 14.61
CA ILE A 149 19.36 -3.13 13.24
C ILE A 149 18.21 -2.87 12.25
N SER A 150 17.09 -3.57 12.41
CA SER A 150 15.90 -3.32 11.58
C SER A 150 15.39 -1.90 11.73
N SER A 151 15.35 -1.39 12.94
CA SER A 151 14.93 0.00 13.22
C SER A 151 15.89 1.03 12.60
N MET A 152 17.19 0.78 12.64
CA MET A 152 18.17 1.64 11.97
C MET A 152 17.99 1.69 10.46
N ALA A 153 17.54 0.60 9.85
CA ALA A 153 17.18 0.54 8.44
C ALA A 153 15.78 1.10 8.11
N GLY A 154 15.08 1.65 9.10
CA GLY A 154 13.72 2.17 8.93
C GLY A 154 12.65 1.10 8.77
N ILE A 155 12.95 -0.14 9.11
CA ILE A 155 11.98 -1.24 9.05
C ILE A 155 11.13 -1.22 10.33
N HIS A 156 9.81 -1.25 10.17
CA HIS A 156 8.91 -1.39 11.29
C HIS A 156 8.80 -2.84 11.74
N GLY A 157 9.12 -3.06 13.01
CA GLY A 157 9.08 -4.38 13.63
C GLY A 157 10.17 -5.33 13.12
N ASN A 158 10.15 -6.52 13.67
CA ASN A 158 11.16 -7.52 13.33
C ASN A 158 10.74 -8.48 12.24
N GLY A 159 9.77 -8.18 11.51
CA GLY A 159 9.42 -8.86 10.61
C GLY A 159 8.78 -9.69 9.96
N ILE A 160 8.44 -9.70 10.10
CA ILE A 160 7.82 -9.95 9.27
C ILE A 160 7.58 -11.06 8.40
N HIS A 161 8.35 -12.03 8.44
CA HIS A 161 8.17 -13.25 7.68
C HIS A 161 7.09 -14.12 8.31
N GLU A 162 6.89 -13.96 9.61
CA GLU A 162 5.86 -14.64 10.38
C GLU A 162 4.46 -14.30 9.87
N SER A 163 4.23 -13.07 9.46
CA SER A 163 2.95 -12.65 8.89
C SER A 163 2.68 -13.26 7.51
N ASN A 164 3.73 -13.69 6.82
CA ASN A 164 3.59 -14.41 5.54
C ASN A 164 3.40 -15.92 5.74
N ALA A 165 3.74 -16.42 6.90
CA ALA A 165 3.58 -17.84 7.25
C ALA A 165 2.18 -18.16 7.82
N LEU A 166 1.48 -17.16 8.29
CA LEU A 166 0.12 -17.22 8.83
C LEU A 166 -0.92 -16.87 7.76
#